data_864961d425f2e1033bfc5612b41fe63a
#
_entry.id   864961d425f2e1033bfc5612b41fe63a
#
_cell.length_a   1.000
_cell.length_b   1.000
_cell.length_c   1.000
_cell.angle_alpha   90.00
_cell.angle_beta   90.00
_cell.angle_gamma   90.00
#
_symmetry.space_group_name_H-M   'P 1'
#
loop_
_entity.id
_entity.type
_entity.pdbx_description
1 polymer ?
#
loop_
_entity_poly.entity_id
_entity_poly.type
_entity_poly.pdbx_seq_one_letter_code
_entity_poly.pdbx_strand_id
1 'polypeptide(L)'
;MNKPLPPEAGHDALRAYLKERSPLGPLKALAKYMGYFFQIPMPFFRPFIVFGSEANRKVLVTERDKVLWRNTDPVTDLLHHGVLVVDGKEHDHYRGLMEPALHPSTLPGYTPLILAHTKKVSSQWKDGEVVDMLVESRKIALLIIMDTLFSKDVWDDIPYIWKPILKAIEYISPGVWILWRKMPRFGFRKPLRELDYYLYKIISDRRRKTADRANNNGQ
;
A
#
# COMPACT_ATOMS: atom_id res chain seq x y z
N MET A 1 -1.20 -30.25 10.24
CA MET A 1 -0.13 -31.08 10.82
C MET A 1 1.21 -30.46 10.42
N ASN A 2 1.94 -29.86 11.37
CA ASN A 2 3.25 -29.29 11.10
C ASN A 2 4.26 -30.44 11.02
N LYS A 3 4.75 -30.76 9.82
CA LYS A 3 5.97 -31.58 9.70
C LYS A 3 7.12 -30.81 10.35
N PRO A 4 7.94 -31.43 11.20
CA PRO A 4 9.13 -30.80 11.70
C PRO A 4 10.03 -30.38 10.54
N LEU A 5 10.56 -29.17 10.60
CA LEU A 5 11.53 -28.68 9.62
C LEU A 5 12.78 -29.56 9.64
N PRO A 6 13.21 -30.11 8.50
CA PRO A 6 14.49 -30.79 8.45
C PRO A 6 15.62 -29.78 8.74
N PRO A 7 16.73 -30.20 9.40
CA PRO A 7 17.83 -29.32 9.77
C PRO A 7 18.40 -28.52 8.59
N GLU A 8 18.39 -29.12 7.41
CA GLU A 8 18.91 -28.51 6.17
C GLU A 8 18.06 -27.35 5.66
N ALA A 9 16.75 -27.34 5.97
CA ALA A 9 15.83 -26.29 5.50
C ALA A 9 16.20 -24.89 6.05
N GLY A 10 16.71 -24.83 7.29
CA GLY A 10 17.19 -23.61 7.90
C GLY A 10 18.45 -23.06 7.22
N HIS A 11 19.40 -23.95 6.90
CA HIS A 11 20.61 -23.58 6.19
C HIS A 11 20.33 -23.12 4.76
N ASP A 12 19.45 -23.80 4.04
CA ASP A 12 19.05 -23.41 2.68
C ASP A 12 18.30 -22.07 2.66
N ALA A 13 17.43 -21.87 3.64
CA ALA A 13 16.73 -20.58 3.79
C ALA A 13 17.70 -19.44 4.07
N LEU A 14 18.68 -19.65 4.98
CA LEU A 14 19.70 -18.64 5.28
C LEU A 14 20.58 -18.35 4.06
N ARG A 15 21.04 -19.39 3.38
CA ARG A 15 21.84 -19.24 2.16
C ARG A 15 21.08 -18.49 1.06
N ALA A 16 19.80 -18.80 0.87
CA ALA A 16 18.94 -18.10 -0.08
C ALA A 16 18.75 -16.63 0.30
N TYR A 17 18.59 -16.31 1.58
CA TYR A 17 18.51 -14.92 2.06
C TYR A 17 19.79 -14.13 1.79
N LEU A 18 20.96 -14.72 2.11
CA LEU A 18 22.25 -14.07 1.88
C LEU A 18 22.53 -13.84 0.38
N LYS A 19 22.09 -14.76 -0.48
CA LYS A 19 22.25 -14.66 -1.92
C LYS A 19 21.31 -13.65 -2.57
N GLU A 20 20.01 -13.74 -2.25
CA GLU A 20 18.97 -12.94 -2.91
C GLU A 20 18.72 -11.61 -2.20
N ARG A 21 19.16 -11.45 -0.95
CA ARG A 21 18.88 -10.32 -0.05
C ARG A 21 17.38 -9.93 -0.03
N SER A 22 16.54 -10.94 -0.17
CA SER A 22 15.09 -10.81 -0.26
C SER A 22 14.42 -11.88 0.61
N PRO A 23 13.33 -11.56 1.32
CA PRO A 23 12.56 -12.56 2.08
C PRO A 23 11.94 -13.65 1.18
N LEU A 24 11.83 -13.43 -0.12
CA LEU A 24 11.32 -14.42 -1.07
C LEU A 24 12.25 -15.63 -1.24
N GLY A 25 13.57 -15.43 -1.17
CA GLY A 25 14.54 -16.52 -1.26
C GLY A 25 14.34 -17.60 -0.20
N PRO A 26 14.38 -17.25 1.10
CA PRO A 26 14.06 -18.16 2.19
C PRO A 26 12.70 -18.85 2.05
N LEU A 27 11.66 -18.10 1.69
CA LEU A 27 10.32 -18.67 1.54
C LEU A 27 10.25 -19.71 0.44
N LYS A 28 10.89 -19.47 -0.72
CA LYS A 28 11.02 -20.45 -1.81
C LYS A 28 11.81 -21.68 -1.37
N ALA A 29 12.91 -21.50 -0.63
CA ALA A 29 13.69 -22.61 -0.10
C ALA A 29 12.86 -23.47 0.84
N LEU A 30 12.15 -22.87 1.78
CA LEU A 30 11.25 -23.57 2.72
C LEU A 30 10.11 -24.30 2.01
N ALA A 31 9.55 -23.72 0.95
CA ALA A 31 8.47 -24.34 0.18
C ALA A 31 8.86 -25.72 -0.43
N LYS A 32 10.15 -25.92 -0.76
CA LYS A 32 10.65 -27.21 -1.26
C LYS A 32 10.50 -28.34 -0.25
N TYR A 33 10.63 -28.02 1.04
CA TYR A 33 10.55 -28.99 2.14
C TYR A 33 9.14 -29.13 2.71
N MET A 34 8.39 -28.03 2.77
CA MET A 34 7.10 -27.96 3.45
C MET A 34 5.90 -27.97 2.52
N GLY A 35 6.12 -27.84 1.21
CA GLY A 35 5.07 -27.73 0.20
C GLY A 35 4.49 -26.31 0.10
N TYR A 36 3.32 -26.20 -0.54
CA TYR A 36 2.70 -24.93 -0.89
C TYR A 36 1.86 -24.25 0.22
N PHE A 37 1.71 -24.95 1.36
CA PHE A 37 0.98 -24.43 2.52
C PHE A 37 1.69 -24.85 3.79
N PHE A 38 2.24 -23.87 4.53
CA PHE A 38 2.93 -24.16 5.79
C PHE A 38 2.89 -22.96 6.74
N GLN A 39 3.10 -23.24 8.01
CA GLN A 39 3.22 -22.24 9.07
C GLN A 39 4.69 -22.09 9.48
N ILE A 40 5.15 -20.84 9.59
CA ILE A 40 6.48 -20.55 10.14
C ILE A 40 6.32 -20.40 11.67
N PRO A 41 6.99 -21.27 12.46
CA PRO A 41 6.91 -21.24 13.92
C PRO A 41 7.81 -20.13 14.48
N MET A 42 7.28 -18.90 14.56
CA MET A 42 7.96 -17.80 15.25
C MET A 42 7.35 -17.56 16.66
N PRO A 43 8.15 -17.09 17.64
CA PRO A 43 7.69 -17.01 19.03
C PRO A 43 6.41 -16.20 19.26
N PHE A 44 6.24 -15.08 18.54
CA PHE A 44 5.12 -14.14 18.75
C PHE A 44 4.18 -14.01 17.55
N PHE A 45 4.55 -14.61 16.43
CA PHE A 45 3.80 -14.52 15.19
C PHE A 45 3.99 -15.79 14.36
N ARG A 46 2.91 -16.47 14.05
CA ARG A 46 2.93 -17.75 13.32
C ARG A 46 2.25 -17.58 11.96
N PRO A 47 2.90 -16.95 10.98
CA PRO A 47 2.30 -16.74 9.68
C PRO A 47 2.11 -18.05 8.94
N PHE A 48 0.97 -18.18 8.28
CA PHE A 48 0.77 -19.17 7.25
C PHE A 48 1.27 -18.64 5.92
N ILE A 49 2.07 -19.44 5.23
CA ILE A 49 2.57 -19.13 3.91
C ILE A 49 1.79 -19.99 2.91
N VAL A 50 1.26 -19.33 1.90
CA VAL A 50 0.44 -19.96 0.86
C VAL A 50 1.06 -19.67 -0.50
N PHE A 51 1.35 -20.70 -1.26
CA PHE A 51 1.92 -20.61 -2.59
C PHE A 51 0.99 -21.26 -3.63
N GLY A 52 1.09 -20.77 -4.86
CA GLY A 52 0.39 -21.31 -6.02
C GLY A 52 -0.96 -20.65 -6.28
N SER A 53 -1.38 -20.69 -7.54
CA SER A 53 -2.58 -19.98 -8.02
C SER A 53 -3.86 -20.52 -7.40
N GLU A 54 -3.98 -21.83 -7.25
CA GLU A 54 -5.18 -22.47 -6.68
C GLU A 54 -5.36 -22.12 -5.20
N ALA A 55 -4.28 -22.28 -4.40
CA ALA A 55 -4.33 -21.96 -2.99
C ALA A 55 -4.57 -20.46 -2.74
N ASN A 56 -3.92 -19.58 -3.52
CA ASN A 56 -4.15 -18.14 -3.47
C ASN A 56 -5.59 -17.80 -3.86
N ARG A 57 -6.14 -18.40 -4.91
CA ARG A 57 -7.54 -18.19 -5.30
C ARG A 57 -8.48 -18.65 -4.19
N LYS A 58 -8.22 -19.77 -3.56
CA LYS A 58 -9.04 -20.27 -2.45
C LYS A 58 -9.09 -19.25 -1.30
N VAL A 59 -7.93 -18.75 -0.87
CA VAL A 59 -7.83 -17.79 0.24
C VAL A 59 -8.40 -16.42 -0.12
N LEU A 60 -8.07 -15.89 -1.32
CA LEU A 60 -8.38 -14.49 -1.68
C LEU A 60 -9.75 -14.32 -2.34
N VAL A 61 -10.36 -15.40 -2.86
CA VAL A 61 -11.62 -15.33 -3.61
C VAL A 61 -12.67 -16.24 -2.99
N THR A 62 -12.43 -17.57 -2.95
CA THR A 62 -13.46 -18.53 -2.56
C THR A 62 -13.82 -18.47 -1.08
N GLU A 63 -12.83 -18.32 -0.21
CA GLU A 63 -12.98 -18.34 1.24
C GLU A 63 -12.64 -16.99 1.88
N ARG A 64 -12.70 -15.90 1.08
CA ARG A 64 -12.28 -14.56 1.52
C ARG A 64 -12.97 -14.12 2.81
N ASP A 65 -14.24 -14.47 2.98
CA ASP A 65 -15.03 -14.07 4.15
C ASP A 65 -14.61 -14.77 5.46
N LYS A 66 -13.77 -15.82 5.34
CA LYS A 66 -13.19 -16.54 6.48
C LYS A 66 -11.80 -16.03 6.85
N VAL A 67 -11.21 -15.16 6.00
CA VAL A 67 -9.86 -14.62 6.18
C VAL A 67 -9.97 -13.14 6.50
N LEU A 68 -10.00 -12.84 7.78
CA LEU A 68 -10.18 -11.47 8.27
C LEU A 68 -8.85 -10.73 8.37
N TRP A 69 -8.92 -9.40 8.23
CA TRP A 69 -7.78 -8.53 8.42
C TRP A 69 -7.29 -8.55 9.87
N ARG A 70 -6.00 -8.41 10.05
CA ARG A 70 -5.40 -8.28 11.38
C ARG A 70 -5.59 -6.86 11.89
N ASN A 71 -6.34 -6.67 12.93
CA ASN A 71 -6.64 -5.36 13.51
C ASN A 71 -5.59 -4.83 14.50
N THR A 72 -4.32 -5.19 14.39
CA THR A 72 -3.22 -4.64 15.20
C THR A 72 -1.89 -4.70 14.47
N ASP A 73 -1.71 -3.90 13.44
CA ASP A 73 -0.43 -3.73 12.75
C ASP A 73 -0.26 -2.27 12.27
N PRO A 74 0.94 -1.88 11.80
CA PRO A 74 1.18 -0.51 11.36
C PRO A 74 0.31 -0.03 10.20
N VAL A 75 -0.18 -0.94 9.38
CA VAL A 75 -1.10 -0.59 8.27
C VAL A 75 -2.43 -0.14 8.85
N THR A 76 -2.95 -0.89 9.83
CA THR A 76 -4.18 -0.52 10.56
C THR A 76 -3.98 0.78 11.34
N ASP A 77 -2.83 0.96 12.01
CA ASP A 77 -2.50 2.19 12.73
C ASP A 77 -2.47 3.42 11.80
N LEU A 78 -1.99 3.26 10.56
CA LEU A 78 -1.93 4.34 9.58
C LEU A 78 -3.27 4.61 8.92
N LEU A 79 -4.00 3.56 8.53
CA LEU A 79 -5.21 3.66 7.72
C LEU A 79 -6.50 3.67 8.55
N HIS A 80 -6.41 3.41 9.86
CA HIS A 80 -7.54 3.36 10.81
C HIS A 80 -8.71 2.50 10.29
N HIS A 81 -9.75 3.13 9.73
CA HIS A 81 -10.93 2.49 9.13
C HIS A 81 -10.93 2.57 7.60
N GLY A 82 -9.76 2.61 6.97
CA GLY A 82 -9.65 2.62 5.50
C GLY A 82 -10.05 1.29 4.87
N VAL A 83 -10.49 1.32 3.62
CA VAL A 83 -10.97 0.14 2.85
C VAL A 83 -10.01 -1.07 2.87
N LEU A 84 -8.70 -0.83 3.05
CA LEU A 84 -7.70 -1.90 3.09
C LEU A 84 -7.60 -2.64 4.43
N VAL A 85 -8.25 -2.14 5.48
CA VAL A 85 -8.08 -2.63 6.86
C VAL A 85 -9.40 -2.96 7.56
N VAL A 86 -10.51 -2.86 6.84
CA VAL A 86 -11.83 -3.25 7.30
C VAL A 86 -12.33 -4.48 6.55
N ASP A 87 -13.26 -5.21 7.14
CA ASP A 87 -13.82 -6.46 6.61
C ASP A 87 -15.33 -6.39 6.45
N GLY A 88 -15.90 -7.36 5.71
CA GLY A 88 -17.32 -7.58 5.58
C GLY A 88 -18.09 -6.39 4.99
N LYS A 89 -19.25 -6.07 5.57
CA LYS A 89 -20.15 -5.02 5.06
C LYS A 89 -19.53 -3.63 5.03
N GLU A 90 -18.64 -3.31 5.97
CA GLU A 90 -17.93 -2.02 6.00
C GLU A 90 -16.97 -1.91 4.82
N HIS A 91 -16.20 -2.96 4.54
CA HIS A 91 -15.36 -3.04 3.35
C HIS A 91 -16.17 -2.86 2.06
N ASP A 92 -17.28 -3.60 1.93
CA ASP A 92 -18.11 -3.55 0.73
C ASP A 92 -18.76 -2.17 0.53
N HIS A 93 -19.14 -1.50 1.63
CA HIS A 93 -19.62 -0.12 1.59
C HIS A 93 -18.56 0.85 1.07
N TYR A 94 -17.35 0.85 1.64
CA TYR A 94 -16.28 1.75 1.18
C TYR A 94 -15.85 1.45 -0.26
N ARG A 95 -15.78 0.18 -0.62
CA ARG A 95 -15.47 -0.23 -1.98
C ARG A 95 -16.53 0.28 -2.97
N GLY A 96 -17.80 0.14 -2.64
CA GLY A 96 -18.91 0.66 -3.46
C GLY A 96 -18.85 2.18 -3.68
N LEU A 97 -18.38 2.95 -2.68
CA LEU A 97 -18.17 4.39 -2.83
C LEU A 97 -17.01 4.73 -3.78
N MET A 98 -16.00 3.86 -3.88
CA MET A 98 -14.82 4.08 -4.72
C MET A 98 -14.99 3.53 -6.15
N GLU A 99 -15.82 2.50 -6.33
CA GLU A 99 -15.97 1.77 -7.58
C GLU A 99 -16.33 2.66 -8.80
N PRO A 100 -17.23 3.65 -8.70
CA PRO A 100 -17.55 4.51 -9.82
C PRO A 100 -16.35 5.26 -10.42
N ALA A 101 -15.41 5.68 -9.57
CA ALA A 101 -14.20 6.38 -10.01
C ALA A 101 -13.17 5.43 -10.65
N LEU A 102 -13.23 4.14 -10.34
CA LEU A 102 -12.30 3.13 -10.83
C LEU A 102 -12.91 2.19 -11.88
N HIS A 103 -14.16 2.46 -12.28
CA HIS A 103 -14.86 1.63 -13.24
C HIS A 103 -14.19 1.69 -14.64
N PRO A 104 -14.12 0.57 -15.39
CA PRO A 104 -13.49 0.54 -16.71
C PRO A 104 -13.99 1.60 -17.68
N SER A 105 -15.26 1.99 -17.61
CA SER A 105 -15.83 3.06 -18.45
C SER A 105 -15.28 4.45 -18.15
N THR A 106 -14.76 4.68 -16.94
CA THR A 106 -14.20 5.98 -16.50
C THR A 106 -12.72 6.11 -16.88
N LEU A 107 -11.99 4.97 -16.96
CA LEU A 107 -10.55 4.94 -17.20
C LEU A 107 -10.09 5.67 -18.48
N PRO A 108 -10.78 5.57 -19.63
CA PRO A 108 -10.37 6.31 -20.82
C PRO A 108 -10.32 7.83 -20.60
N GLY A 109 -11.20 8.37 -19.75
CA GLY A 109 -11.21 9.79 -19.38
C GLY A 109 -9.96 10.25 -18.62
N TYR A 110 -9.23 9.34 -17.98
CA TYR A 110 -7.99 9.67 -17.27
C TYR A 110 -6.76 9.69 -18.17
N THR A 111 -6.83 9.14 -19.38
CA THR A 111 -5.68 9.08 -20.29
C THR A 111 -5.03 10.44 -20.55
N PRO A 112 -5.77 11.53 -20.85
CA PRO A 112 -5.16 12.84 -21.02
C PRO A 112 -4.42 13.34 -19.77
N LEU A 113 -4.97 13.10 -18.57
CA LEU A 113 -4.37 13.45 -17.29
C LEU A 113 -3.07 12.68 -17.04
N ILE A 114 -3.09 11.38 -17.29
CA ILE A 114 -1.90 10.51 -17.17
C ILE A 114 -0.78 11.01 -18.08
N LEU A 115 -1.10 11.30 -19.34
CA LEU A 115 -0.14 11.81 -20.30
C LEU A 115 0.40 13.19 -19.89
N ALA A 116 -0.47 14.10 -19.45
CA ALA A 116 -0.08 15.43 -19.00
C ALA A 116 0.90 15.39 -17.82
N HIS A 117 0.57 14.63 -16.77
CA HIS A 117 1.45 14.50 -15.59
C HIS A 117 2.75 13.77 -15.92
N THR A 118 2.70 12.73 -16.75
CA THR A 118 3.92 12.03 -17.18
C THR A 118 4.84 12.98 -17.97
N LYS A 119 4.27 13.74 -18.91
CA LYS A 119 5.03 14.73 -19.69
C LYS A 119 5.57 15.85 -18.81
N LYS A 120 4.79 16.33 -17.84
CA LYS A 120 5.21 17.38 -16.89
C LYS A 120 6.44 16.97 -16.08
N VAL A 121 6.48 15.71 -15.60
CA VAL A 121 7.61 15.19 -14.86
C VAL A 121 8.80 14.93 -15.79
N SER A 122 8.61 14.21 -16.91
CA SER A 122 9.69 13.85 -17.81
C SER A 122 10.35 15.06 -18.49
N SER A 123 9.62 16.15 -18.69
CA SER A 123 10.18 17.39 -19.23
C SER A 123 11.18 18.10 -18.31
N GLN A 124 11.25 17.70 -17.04
CA GLN A 124 12.27 18.21 -16.12
C GLN A 124 13.62 17.49 -16.25
N TRP A 125 13.63 16.33 -16.91
CA TRP A 125 14.86 15.55 -17.10
C TRP A 125 15.77 16.24 -18.12
N LYS A 126 17.05 16.28 -17.82
CA LYS A 126 18.04 16.90 -18.69
C LYS A 126 18.90 15.83 -19.34
N ASP A 127 19.37 16.12 -20.56
CA ASP A 127 20.27 15.23 -21.26
C ASP A 127 21.58 15.03 -20.46
N GLY A 128 22.00 13.76 -20.32
CA GLY A 128 23.17 13.38 -19.53
C GLY A 128 22.96 13.34 -18.02
N GLU A 129 21.74 13.66 -17.51
CA GLU A 129 21.41 13.56 -16.09
C GLU A 129 21.07 12.11 -15.69
N VAL A 130 21.56 11.68 -14.52
CA VAL A 130 21.17 10.40 -13.90
C VAL A 130 19.99 10.63 -12.97
N VAL A 131 18.83 10.08 -13.31
CA VAL A 131 17.60 10.19 -12.50
C VAL A 131 17.26 8.88 -11.82
N ASP A 132 16.74 8.95 -10.59
CA ASP A 132 16.17 7.79 -9.90
C ASP A 132 14.75 7.53 -10.42
N MET A 133 14.61 6.55 -11.30
CA MET A 133 13.33 6.19 -11.93
C MET A 133 12.27 5.74 -10.92
N LEU A 134 12.64 5.22 -9.75
CA LEU A 134 11.69 4.88 -8.70
C LEU A 134 11.08 6.15 -8.08
N VAL A 135 11.90 7.16 -7.85
CA VAL A 135 11.44 8.47 -7.35
C VAL A 135 10.53 9.14 -8.37
N GLU A 136 10.97 9.20 -9.63
CA GLU A 136 10.19 9.84 -10.71
C GLU A 136 8.85 9.12 -10.96
N SER A 137 8.85 7.80 -11.01
CA SER A 137 7.62 7.01 -11.16
C SER A 137 6.65 7.22 -10.00
N ARG A 138 7.15 7.34 -8.76
CA ARG A 138 6.33 7.65 -7.60
C ARG A 138 5.72 9.06 -7.67
N LYS A 139 6.47 10.06 -8.15
CA LYS A 139 5.94 11.42 -8.37
C LYS A 139 4.82 11.40 -9.41
N ILE A 140 5.03 10.73 -10.55
CA ILE A 140 4.02 10.59 -11.60
C ILE A 140 2.75 9.93 -11.02
N ALA A 141 2.91 8.81 -10.32
CA ALA A 141 1.79 8.09 -9.72
C ALA A 141 1.02 8.95 -8.69
N LEU A 142 1.74 9.70 -7.85
CA LEU A 142 1.13 10.61 -6.88
C LEU A 142 0.30 11.69 -7.57
N LEU A 143 0.86 12.35 -8.59
CA LEU A 143 0.15 13.39 -9.34
C LEU A 143 -1.13 12.85 -9.99
N ILE A 144 -1.03 11.68 -10.64
CA ILE A 144 -2.17 11.04 -11.30
C ILE A 144 -3.25 10.70 -10.27
N ILE A 145 -2.90 10.05 -9.15
CA ILE A 145 -3.86 9.66 -8.12
C ILE A 145 -4.53 10.88 -7.50
N MET A 146 -3.77 11.90 -7.17
CA MET A 146 -4.33 13.11 -6.54
C MET A 146 -5.27 13.86 -7.48
N ASP A 147 -4.95 13.91 -8.76
CA ASP A 147 -5.82 14.60 -9.73
C ASP A 147 -7.05 13.76 -10.09
N THR A 148 -6.89 12.46 -10.36
CA THR A 148 -8.01 11.58 -10.75
C THR A 148 -9.01 11.35 -9.62
N LEU A 149 -8.54 11.07 -8.40
CA LEU A 149 -9.42 10.72 -7.28
C LEU A 149 -9.86 11.94 -6.46
N PHE A 150 -9.00 12.94 -6.34
CA PHE A 150 -9.27 14.12 -5.50
C PHE A 150 -9.48 15.40 -6.30
N SER A 151 -9.33 15.38 -7.64
CA SER A 151 -9.39 16.56 -8.51
C SER A 151 -8.50 17.69 -8.01
N LYS A 152 -7.29 17.34 -7.61
CA LYS A 152 -6.30 18.24 -7.01
C LYS A 152 -4.94 18.05 -7.68
N ASP A 153 -4.49 19.06 -8.45
CA ASP A 153 -3.07 19.14 -8.84
C ASP A 153 -2.23 19.47 -7.60
N VAL A 154 -1.29 18.62 -7.30
CA VAL A 154 -0.38 18.73 -6.14
C VAL A 154 1.07 18.98 -6.55
N TRP A 155 1.30 19.43 -7.77
CA TRP A 155 2.65 19.68 -8.28
C TRP A 155 3.45 20.60 -7.37
N ASP A 156 2.88 21.72 -6.99
CA ASP A 156 3.54 22.71 -6.15
C ASP A 156 3.64 22.27 -4.69
N ASP A 157 2.82 21.30 -4.30
CA ASP A 157 2.80 20.75 -2.95
C ASP A 157 3.85 19.64 -2.76
N ILE A 158 4.38 19.02 -3.85
CA ILE A 158 5.35 17.92 -3.80
C ILE A 158 6.52 18.19 -2.84
N PRO A 159 7.18 19.34 -2.83
CA PRO A 159 8.30 19.60 -1.92
C PRO A 159 7.94 19.43 -0.44
N TYR A 160 6.69 19.69 -0.07
CA TYR A 160 6.20 19.60 1.30
C TYR A 160 5.71 18.20 1.67
N ILE A 161 4.97 17.54 0.77
CA ILE A 161 4.32 16.26 1.05
C ILE A 161 5.18 15.05 0.76
N TRP A 162 6.25 15.20 -0.03
CA TRP A 162 7.09 14.08 -0.49
C TRP A 162 7.71 13.31 0.67
N LYS A 163 8.39 14.00 1.57
CA LYS A 163 9.01 13.37 2.74
C LYS A 163 7.99 12.71 3.68
N PRO A 164 6.87 13.36 4.05
CA PRO A 164 5.76 12.71 4.76
C PRO A 164 5.24 11.45 4.10
N ILE A 165 5.02 11.45 2.78
CA ILE A 165 4.53 10.28 2.03
C ILE A 165 5.56 9.14 2.07
N LEU A 166 6.83 9.42 1.83
CA LEU A 166 7.88 8.39 1.93
C LEU A 166 7.96 7.80 3.34
N LYS A 167 7.78 8.61 4.38
CA LYS A 167 7.73 8.13 5.77
C LYS A 167 6.48 7.30 6.06
N ALA A 168 5.33 7.61 5.46
CA ALA A 168 4.14 6.77 5.56
C ALA A 168 4.36 5.40 4.88
N ILE A 169 4.96 5.38 3.69
CA ILE A 169 5.32 4.13 2.99
C ILE A 169 6.31 3.31 3.82
N GLU A 170 7.35 3.94 4.37
CA GLU A 170 8.34 3.29 5.24
C GLU A 170 7.66 2.71 6.50
N TYR A 171 6.72 3.44 7.09
CA TYR A 171 5.99 3.03 8.29
C TYR A 171 5.24 1.72 8.10
N ILE A 172 4.59 1.52 6.96
CA ILE A 172 3.82 0.30 6.65
C ILE A 172 4.66 -0.79 5.98
N SER A 173 5.85 -0.46 5.50
CA SER A 173 6.72 -1.43 4.81
C SER A 173 7.13 -2.57 5.72
N PRO A 174 7.20 -3.81 5.20
CA PRO A 174 7.65 -4.97 5.97
C PRO A 174 9.00 -4.72 6.62
N GLY A 175 9.09 -4.94 7.92
CA GLY A 175 10.30 -4.70 8.69
C GLY A 175 10.28 -5.44 10.03
N VAL A 176 11.13 -5.01 10.95
CA VAL A 176 11.28 -5.62 12.29
C VAL A 176 9.97 -5.68 13.08
N TRP A 177 9.03 -4.79 12.82
CA TRP A 177 7.71 -4.78 13.45
C TRP A 177 6.88 -6.05 13.18
N ILE A 178 7.17 -6.79 12.11
CA ILE A 178 6.53 -8.10 11.85
C ILE A 178 6.86 -9.08 12.99
N LEU A 179 8.08 -9.01 13.51
CA LEU A 179 8.57 -9.85 14.61
C LEU A 179 8.22 -9.24 15.96
N TRP A 180 8.29 -7.93 16.09
CA TRP A 180 8.05 -7.21 17.32
C TRP A 180 7.07 -6.04 17.12
N ARG A 181 5.79 -6.33 17.21
CA ARG A 181 4.67 -5.40 16.94
C ARG A 181 4.67 -4.15 17.82
N LYS A 182 5.12 -4.26 19.06
CA LYS A 182 5.18 -3.16 20.03
C LYS A 182 6.48 -2.35 19.97
N MET A 183 7.33 -2.60 18.98
CA MET A 183 8.57 -1.86 18.80
C MET A 183 8.31 -0.36 18.66
N PRO A 184 8.95 0.49 19.49
CA PRO A 184 8.82 1.94 19.35
C PRO A 184 9.30 2.41 17.98
N ARG A 185 8.50 3.26 17.32
CA ARG A 185 8.79 3.78 15.99
C ARG A 185 9.11 5.26 16.08
N PHE A 186 10.38 5.55 16.32
CA PHE A 186 10.86 6.91 16.41
C PHE A 186 10.91 7.58 15.04
N GLY A 187 10.65 8.89 15.00
CA GLY A 187 10.77 9.70 13.79
C GLY A 187 9.57 9.68 12.83
N PHE A 188 8.52 8.87 13.09
CA PHE A 188 7.34 8.79 12.22
C PHE A 188 6.20 9.75 12.64
N ARG A 189 6.05 10.06 13.92
CA ARG A 189 4.91 10.83 14.44
C ARG A 189 4.70 12.19 13.75
N LYS A 190 5.79 12.93 13.55
CA LYS A 190 5.70 14.27 12.93
C LYS A 190 5.35 14.18 11.45
N PRO A 191 6.04 13.42 10.59
CA PRO A 191 5.68 13.28 9.18
C PRO A 191 4.26 12.74 8.95
N LEU A 192 3.81 11.75 9.73
CA LEU A 192 2.46 11.21 9.59
C LEU A 192 1.40 12.25 9.94
N ARG A 193 1.60 13.03 11.00
CA ARG A 193 0.69 14.11 11.37
C ARG A 193 0.66 15.24 10.33
N GLU A 194 1.80 15.57 9.72
CA GLU A 194 1.88 16.53 8.61
C GLU A 194 1.08 16.05 7.40
N LEU A 195 1.17 14.75 7.08
CA LEU A 195 0.40 14.14 6.01
C LEU A 195 -1.10 14.14 6.32
N ASP A 196 -1.51 13.76 7.53
CA ASP A 196 -2.90 13.77 7.96
C ASP A 196 -3.50 15.19 7.88
N TYR A 197 -2.77 16.17 8.35
CA TYR A 197 -3.21 17.58 8.27
C TYR A 197 -3.40 18.04 6.82
N TYR A 198 -2.46 17.67 5.94
CA TYR A 198 -2.54 17.99 4.51
C TYR A 198 -3.76 17.34 3.85
N LEU A 199 -3.98 16.05 4.08
CA LEU A 199 -5.13 15.32 3.53
C LEU A 199 -6.46 15.87 4.08
N TYR A 200 -6.51 16.13 5.38
CA TYR A 200 -7.69 16.72 6.01
C TYR A 200 -8.05 18.09 5.42
N LYS A 201 -7.06 18.92 5.13
CA LYS A 201 -7.26 20.21 4.46
C LYS A 201 -7.89 20.03 3.07
N ILE A 202 -7.39 19.08 2.26
CA ILE A 202 -7.97 18.78 0.94
C ILE A 202 -9.44 18.37 1.07
N ILE A 203 -9.75 17.46 1.99
CA ILE A 203 -11.11 16.98 2.22
C ILE A 203 -12.02 18.13 2.67
N SER A 204 -11.58 18.97 3.59
CA SER A 204 -12.33 20.10 4.12
C SER A 204 -12.60 21.15 3.05
N ASP A 205 -11.62 21.48 2.22
CA ASP A 205 -11.77 22.42 1.10
C ASP A 205 -12.75 21.89 0.05
N ARG A 206 -12.73 20.58 -0.24
CA ARG A 206 -13.67 19.97 -1.16
C ARG A 206 -15.10 19.99 -0.63
N ARG A 207 -15.29 19.65 0.65
CA ARG A 207 -16.61 19.69 1.31
C ARG A 207 -17.20 21.09 1.27
N ARG A 208 -16.39 22.13 1.56
CA ARG A 208 -16.81 23.53 1.48
C ARG A 208 -17.25 23.91 0.07
N LYS A 209 -16.44 23.61 -0.96
CA LYS A 209 -16.79 23.89 -2.36
C LYS A 209 -18.07 23.19 -2.82
N THR A 210 -18.33 21.97 -2.33
CA THR A 210 -19.55 21.25 -2.65
C THR A 210 -20.78 21.86 -1.97
N ALA A 211 -20.66 22.29 -0.71
CA ALA A 211 -21.72 22.99 0.00
C ALA A 211 -22.07 24.33 -0.65
N ASP A 212 -21.05 25.13 -1.04
CA ASP A 212 -21.25 26.41 -1.73
C ASP A 212 -21.97 26.23 -3.08
N ARG A 213 -21.63 25.18 -3.85
CA ARG A 213 -22.32 24.87 -5.11
C ARG A 213 -23.79 24.46 -4.89
N ALA A 214 -24.05 23.67 -3.86
CA ALA A 214 -25.42 23.25 -3.53
C ALA A 214 -26.30 24.47 -3.16
N ASN A 215 -25.75 25.41 -2.40
CA ASN A 215 -26.45 26.63 -2.01
C ASN A 215 -26.71 27.58 -3.23
N ASN A 216 -25.78 27.68 -4.19
CA ASN A 216 -25.93 28.51 -5.36
C ASN A 216 -26.87 27.92 -6.44
N ASN A 217 -27.07 26.61 -6.46
CA ASN A 217 -28.00 25.94 -7.39
C ASN A 217 -29.42 25.82 -6.83
N GLY A 218 -29.66 26.25 -5.60
CA GLY A 218 -30.98 26.26 -4.94
C GLY A 218 -31.68 27.64 -4.96
N GLN A 219 -31.07 28.63 -5.62
CA GLN A 219 -31.68 29.92 -5.94
C GLN A 219 -32.02 29.99 -7.43
#